data_2fa11577a17286bb791e0292f8fe86e5
#
_entry.id   2fa11577a17286bb791e0292f8fe86e5
#
_cell.length_a   1.000
_cell.length_b   1.000
_cell.length_c   1.000
_cell.angle_alpha   90.00
_cell.angle_beta   90.00
_cell.angle_gamma   90.00
#
_symmetry.space_group_name_H-M   'P 1'
#
loop_
_entity.id
_entity.type
_entity.pdbx_description
1 polymer ?
#
loop_
_entity_poly.entity_id
_entity_poly.type
_entity_poly.pdbx_seq_one_letter_code
_entity_poly.pdbx_strand_id
1 'polypeptide(L)'
;MQTLTLTHEMNDDDREALLIGLGAYNQTFIQRDNWGPLSVACHDPQGTLRGGLIASRKGNWLCIDYLWVDETQRRHGTGSALINAAEQEAVRMGSRFALVDTFSFQALPFYQKQGYALQMSLPDFPHEGMQRHYLIKTLDHADGQNASVTASP
;
A
#
# COMPACT_ATOMS: atom_id res chain seq x y z
N MET A 1 4.64 -1.38 41.12
CA MET A 1 4.77 -0.05 40.55
C MET A 1 5.35 -0.15 39.15
N GLN A 2 4.70 0.48 38.21
CA GLN A 2 5.12 0.40 36.81
C GLN A 2 6.23 1.40 36.52
N THR A 3 7.19 0.98 35.70
CA THR A 3 8.30 1.84 35.27
C THR A 3 8.18 2.07 33.77
N LEU A 4 8.23 3.31 33.38
CA LEU A 4 8.24 3.66 31.95
C LEU A 4 9.69 3.86 31.51
N THR A 5 10.04 3.22 30.42
CA THR A 5 11.36 3.34 29.82
C THR A 5 11.21 3.94 28.42
N LEU A 6 11.83 5.09 28.21
CA LEU A 6 11.81 5.76 26.91
C LEU A 6 13.08 5.42 26.14
N THR A 7 12.91 4.91 24.93
CA THR A 7 14.03 4.62 24.02
C THR A 7 13.69 5.14 22.64
N HIS A 8 14.70 5.35 21.80
CA HIS A 8 14.47 5.73 20.42
C HIS A 8 14.07 4.52 19.57
N GLU A 9 14.46 3.34 20.01
CA GLU A 9 14.13 2.10 19.33
C GLU A 9 13.89 1.01 20.38
N MET A 10 12.73 0.39 20.31
CA MET A 10 12.38 -0.68 21.23
C MET A 10 13.19 -1.92 20.90
N ASN A 11 13.68 -2.63 21.92
CA ASN A 11 14.40 -3.87 21.69
C ASN A 11 13.45 -4.93 21.08
N ASP A 12 14.04 -5.95 20.46
CA ASP A 12 13.27 -6.93 19.70
C ASP A 12 12.33 -7.75 20.59
N ASP A 13 12.77 -8.10 21.79
CA ASP A 13 11.94 -8.90 22.68
C ASP A 13 10.70 -8.14 23.15
N ASP A 14 10.88 -6.88 23.53
CA ASP A 14 9.75 -6.03 23.95
C ASP A 14 8.83 -5.75 22.77
N ARG A 15 9.39 -5.50 21.60
CA ARG A 15 8.60 -5.27 20.38
C ARG A 15 7.74 -6.50 20.06
N GLU A 16 8.33 -7.68 20.12
CA GLU A 16 7.61 -8.91 19.87
C GLU A 16 6.49 -9.12 20.88
N ALA A 17 6.81 -8.91 22.17
CA ALA A 17 5.81 -9.06 23.23
C ALA A 17 4.66 -8.07 23.07
N LEU A 18 4.98 -6.84 22.68
CA LEU A 18 3.95 -5.81 22.43
C LEU A 18 3.04 -6.23 21.30
N LEU A 19 3.61 -6.70 20.17
CA LEU A 19 2.83 -7.10 19.02
C LEU A 19 1.98 -8.33 19.29
N ILE A 20 2.50 -9.28 20.07
CA ILE A 20 1.73 -10.47 20.48
C ILE A 20 0.56 -10.04 21.36
N GLY A 21 0.80 -9.15 22.32
CA GLY A 21 -0.25 -8.68 23.21
C GLY A 21 -1.35 -7.92 22.45
N LEU A 22 -0.95 -7.05 21.56
CA LEU A 22 -1.90 -6.31 20.72
C LEU A 22 -2.68 -7.25 19.82
N GLY A 23 -2.00 -8.21 19.19
CA GLY A 23 -2.64 -9.19 18.33
C GLY A 23 -3.66 -10.05 19.06
N ALA A 24 -3.34 -10.47 20.29
CA ALA A 24 -4.26 -11.26 21.09
C ALA A 24 -5.54 -10.47 21.40
N TYR A 25 -5.40 -9.19 21.71
CA TYR A 25 -6.57 -8.33 21.93
C TYR A 25 -7.40 -8.18 20.65
N ASN A 26 -6.71 -7.90 19.53
CA ASN A 26 -7.37 -7.62 18.25
C ASN A 26 -8.09 -8.86 17.70
N GLN A 27 -7.63 -10.06 18.01
CA GLN A 27 -8.27 -11.30 17.54
C GLN A 27 -9.72 -11.42 17.97
N THR A 28 -10.12 -10.75 19.04
CA THR A 28 -11.51 -10.77 19.49
C THR A 28 -12.43 -9.99 18.54
N PHE A 29 -11.88 -9.15 17.69
CA PHE A 29 -12.66 -8.28 16.81
C PHE A 29 -12.35 -8.49 15.33
N ILE A 30 -11.16 -8.96 14.99
CA ILE A 30 -10.66 -9.01 13.62
C ILE A 30 -10.32 -10.44 13.25
N GLN A 31 -10.86 -10.89 12.11
CA GLN A 31 -10.41 -12.13 11.47
C GLN A 31 -9.29 -11.79 10.51
N ARG A 32 -8.23 -12.58 10.54
CA ARG A 32 -7.03 -12.26 9.79
C ARG A 32 -6.82 -13.09 8.53
N ASP A 33 -7.80 -13.88 8.13
CA ASP A 33 -7.71 -14.69 6.93
C ASP A 33 -7.61 -13.85 5.66
N ASN A 34 -8.08 -12.58 5.69
CA ASN A 34 -7.94 -11.65 4.57
C ASN A 34 -6.92 -10.54 4.85
N TRP A 35 -5.93 -10.83 5.65
CA TRP A 35 -4.80 -9.93 5.93
C TRP A 35 -3.52 -10.53 5.37
N GLY A 36 -2.64 -9.70 4.89
CA GLY A 36 -1.34 -10.17 4.45
C GLY A 36 -0.64 -9.22 3.49
N PRO A 37 0.62 -9.50 3.21
CA PRO A 37 1.39 -8.68 2.28
C PRO A 37 0.97 -8.94 0.85
N LEU A 38 1.23 -7.97 -0.01
CA LEU A 38 1.03 -8.08 -1.44
C LEU A 38 2.06 -7.20 -2.12
N SER A 39 2.74 -7.73 -3.12
CA SER A 39 3.73 -6.94 -3.84
C SER A 39 3.72 -7.30 -5.31
N VAL A 40 4.18 -6.35 -6.13
CA VAL A 40 4.33 -6.54 -7.57
C VAL A 40 5.71 -6.03 -7.94
N ALA A 41 6.42 -6.77 -8.76
CA ALA A 41 7.76 -6.39 -9.21
C ALA A 41 7.82 -6.42 -10.73
N CYS A 42 8.55 -5.46 -11.29
CA CYS A 42 8.78 -5.37 -12.74
C CYS A 42 10.28 -5.46 -12.99
N HIS A 43 10.69 -6.49 -13.72
CA HIS A 43 12.09 -6.73 -14.07
C HIS A 43 12.29 -6.57 -15.57
N ASP A 44 13.48 -6.13 -15.96
CA ASP A 44 13.86 -6.12 -17.35
C ASP A 44 14.34 -7.51 -17.80
N PRO A 45 14.65 -7.71 -19.10
CA PRO A 45 15.10 -9.02 -19.57
C PRO A 45 16.40 -9.52 -18.91
N GLN A 46 17.18 -8.63 -18.33
CA GLN A 46 18.42 -8.99 -17.64
C GLN A 46 18.18 -9.31 -16.16
N GLY A 47 16.92 -9.23 -15.70
CA GLY A 47 16.58 -9.52 -14.32
C GLY A 47 16.75 -8.36 -13.36
N THR A 48 17.03 -7.16 -13.87
CA THR A 48 17.17 -5.97 -13.02
C THR A 48 15.80 -5.40 -12.68
N LEU A 49 15.58 -5.08 -11.41
CA LEU A 49 14.33 -4.49 -10.96
C LEU A 49 14.19 -3.08 -11.53
N ARG A 50 13.10 -2.83 -12.24
CA ARG A 50 12.81 -1.55 -12.88
C ARG A 50 11.59 -0.84 -12.29
N GLY A 51 10.86 -1.51 -11.43
CA GLY A 51 9.74 -0.92 -10.74
C GLY A 51 9.16 -1.90 -9.77
N GLY A 52 8.39 -1.40 -8.82
CA GLY A 52 7.77 -2.27 -7.84
C GLY A 52 6.78 -1.55 -6.97
N LEU A 53 5.93 -2.34 -6.36
CA LEU A 53 4.90 -1.88 -5.45
C LEU A 53 4.88 -2.83 -4.25
N ILE A 54 4.85 -2.26 -3.06
CA ILE A 54 4.70 -3.00 -1.82
C ILE A 54 3.44 -2.52 -1.15
N ALA A 55 2.59 -3.45 -0.77
CA ALA A 55 1.31 -3.17 -0.16
C ALA A 55 0.99 -4.21 0.91
N SER A 56 -0.06 -3.95 1.65
CA SER A 56 -0.63 -4.90 2.59
C SER A 56 -2.15 -4.93 2.42
N ARG A 57 -2.73 -6.10 2.58
CA ARG A 57 -4.18 -6.26 2.63
C ARG A 57 -4.59 -6.28 4.09
N LYS A 58 -5.57 -5.45 4.44
CA LYS A 58 -6.10 -5.34 5.80
C LYS A 58 -7.61 -5.40 5.72
N GLY A 59 -8.15 -6.62 5.69
CA GLY A 59 -9.57 -6.81 5.54
C GLY A 59 -10.06 -6.28 4.19
N ASN A 60 -10.97 -5.33 4.21
CA ASN A 60 -11.56 -4.75 3.00
C ASN A 60 -10.61 -3.81 2.25
N TRP A 61 -9.46 -3.49 2.81
CA TRP A 61 -8.60 -2.45 2.27
C TRP A 61 -7.27 -2.99 1.76
N LEU A 62 -6.88 -2.53 0.58
CA LEU A 62 -5.52 -2.61 0.07
C LEU A 62 -4.82 -1.32 0.46
N CYS A 63 -3.74 -1.43 1.22
CA CYS A 63 -2.95 -0.27 1.63
C CYS A 63 -1.63 -0.30 0.87
N ILE A 64 -1.44 0.66 -0.03
CA ILE A 64 -0.22 0.74 -0.82
C ILE A 64 0.80 1.54 -0.02
N ASP A 65 1.92 0.90 0.31
CA ASP A 65 2.95 1.50 1.14
C ASP A 65 4.04 2.16 0.31
N TYR A 66 4.47 1.50 -0.77
CA TYR A 66 5.56 2.00 -1.62
C TYR A 66 5.28 1.70 -3.07
N LEU A 67 5.55 2.67 -3.92
CA LEU A 67 5.53 2.52 -5.37
C LEU A 67 6.74 3.23 -5.94
N TRP A 68 7.52 2.52 -6.74
CA TRP A 68 8.70 3.08 -7.39
C TRP A 68 8.79 2.57 -8.81
N VAL A 69 9.12 3.47 -9.73
CA VAL A 69 9.40 3.13 -11.11
C VAL A 69 10.73 3.76 -11.49
N ASP A 70 11.63 2.94 -12.02
CA ASP A 70 12.93 3.40 -12.48
C ASP A 70 12.75 4.49 -13.55
N GLU A 71 13.67 5.45 -13.55
CA GLU A 71 13.60 6.58 -14.45
C GLU A 71 13.51 6.17 -15.92
N THR A 72 14.21 5.09 -16.28
CA THR A 72 14.18 4.57 -17.66
C THR A 72 12.84 3.98 -18.06
N GLN A 73 11.99 3.64 -17.09
CA GLN A 73 10.68 3.02 -17.33
C GLN A 73 9.53 3.99 -17.15
N ARG A 74 9.81 5.23 -16.77
CA ARG A 74 8.76 6.23 -16.62
C ARG A 74 8.17 6.59 -17.97
N ARG A 75 6.88 6.93 -17.98
CA ARG A 75 6.12 7.27 -19.21
C ARG A 75 5.84 6.07 -20.11
N HIS A 76 6.10 4.85 -19.63
CA HIS A 76 5.80 3.63 -20.37
C HIS A 76 4.60 2.87 -19.78
N GLY A 77 3.88 3.50 -18.85
CA GLY A 77 2.72 2.86 -18.23
C GLY A 77 3.07 1.85 -17.15
N THR A 78 4.32 1.77 -16.73
CA THR A 78 4.74 0.79 -15.72
C THR A 78 4.06 1.04 -14.38
N GLY A 79 3.98 2.30 -13.93
CA GLY A 79 3.31 2.62 -12.68
C GLY A 79 1.84 2.21 -12.69
N SER A 80 1.14 2.49 -13.78
CA SER A 80 -0.26 2.07 -13.93
C SER A 80 -0.40 0.57 -13.94
N ALA A 81 0.51 -0.14 -14.60
CA ALA A 81 0.49 -1.60 -14.64
C ALA A 81 0.70 -2.20 -13.26
N LEU A 82 1.61 -1.64 -12.47
CA LEU A 82 1.85 -2.09 -11.10
C LEU A 82 0.61 -1.90 -10.22
N ILE A 83 0.00 -0.73 -10.29
CA ILE A 83 -1.23 -0.42 -9.55
C ILE A 83 -2.36 -1.38 -9.97
N ASN A 84 -2.57 -1.55 -11.27
CA ASN A 84 -3.63 -2.44 -11.76
C ASN A 84 -3.42 -3.87 -11.31
N ALA A 85 -2.21 -4.38 -11.39
CA ALA A 85 -1.92 -5.75 -10.94
C ALA A 85 -2.21 -5.92 -9.46
N ALA A 86 -1.81 -4.96 -8.64
CA ALA A 86 -2.06 -5.02 -7.20
C ALA A 86 -3.56 -4.94 -6.89
N GLU A 87 -4.28 -4.02 -7.54
CA GLU A 87 -5.71 -3.86 -7.32
C GLU A 87 -6.49 -5.12 -7.71
N GLN A 88 -6.13 -5.73 -8.82
CA GLN A 88 -6.83 -6.93 -9.28
C GLN A 88 -6.61 -8.12 -8.36
N GLU A 89 -5.39 -8.31 -7.91
CA GLU A 89 -5.12 -9.38 -6.95
C GLU A 89 -5.84 -9.12 -5.63
N ALA A 90 -5.84 -7.88 -5.17
CA ALA A 90 -6.54 -7.50 -3.95
C ALA A 90 -8.05 -7.79 -4.07
N VAL A 91 -8.67 -7.42 -5.20
CA VAL A 91 -10.08 -7.72 -5.45
C VAL A 91 -10.33 -9.22 -5.46
N ARG A 92 -9.46 -9.97 -6.12
CA ARG A 92 -9.59 -11.45 -6.16
C ARG A 92 -9.56 -12.03 -4.74
N MET A 93 -8.84 -11.38 -3.83
CA MET A 93 -8.71 -11.83 -2.45
C MET A 93 -9.68 -11.16 -1.49
N GLY A 94 -10.65 -10.40 -1.99
CA GLY A 94 -11.72 -9.85 -1.20
C GLY A 94 -11.62 -8.39 -0.80
N SER A 95 -10.58 -7.68 -1.22
CA SER A 95 -10.48 -6.25 -0.94
C SER A 95 -11.50 -5.46 -1.76
N ARG A 96 -12.02 -4.41 -1.16
CA ARG A 96 -13.05 -3.57 -1.77
C ARG A 96 -12.61 -2.13 -1.97
N PHE A 97 -11.56 -1.71 -1.29
CA PHE A 97 -11.07 -0.34 -1.29
C PHE A 97 -9.55 -0.35 -1.31
N ALA A 98 -8.97 0.76 -1.76
CA ALA A 98 -7.53 0.96 -1.73
C ALA A 98 -7.22 2.32 -1.12
N LEU A 99 -6.11 2.37 -0.41
CA LEU A 99 -5.60 3.57 0.24
C LEU A 99 -4.16 3.78 -0.20
N VAL A 100 -3.81 5.02 -0.54
CA VAL A 100 -2.44 5.40 -0.82
C VAL A 100 -2.18 6.77 -0.22
N ASP A 101 -0.94 7.03 0.15
CA ASP A 101 -0.51 8.37 0.49
C ASP A 101 0.68 8.77 -0.36
N THR A 102 0.85 10.07 -0.56
CA THR A 102 1.93 10.61 -1.37
C THR A 102 2.27 12.01 -0.88
N PHE A 103 3.55 12.36 -0.95
CA PHE A 103 3.97 13.71 -0.62
C PHE A 103 3.80 14.65 -1.80
N SER A 104 3.71 15.95 -1.50
CA SER A 104 3.50 16.98 -2.53
C SER A 104 4.59 17.00 -3.59
N PHE A 105 5.80 16.54 -3.27
CA PHE A 105 6.89 16.46 -4.24
C PHE A 105 6.91 15.16 -5.04
N GLN A 106 5.91 14.28 -4.86
CA GLN A 106 5.85 12.99 -5.53
C GLN A 106 4.78 12.99 -6.63
N ALA A 107 3.70 12.26 -6.46
CA ALA A 107 2.90 11.83 -7.60
C ALA A 107 1.39 11.97 -7.41
N LEU A 108 0.92 13.03 -6.76
CA LEU A 108 -0.52 13.24 -6.56
C LEU A 108 -1.32 13.12 -7.87
N PRO A 109 -0.94 13.82 -8.96
CA PRO A 109 -1.71 13.71 -10.21
C PRO A 109 -1.72 12.29 -10.79
N PHE A 110 -0.64 11.54 -10.61
CA PHE A 110 -0.57 10.17 -11.09
C PHE A 110 -1.67 9.32 -10.42
N TYR A 111 -1.78 9.41 -9.09
CA TYR A 111 -2.79 8.63 -8.37
C TYR A 111 -4.20 9.08 -8.73
N GLN A 112 -4.43 10.35 -8.94
CA GLN A 112 -5.73 10.85 -9.37
C GLN A 112 -6.11 10.28 -10.72
N LYS A 113 -5.16 10.16 -11.65
CA LYS A 113 -5.41 9.53 -12.95
C LYS A 113 -5.72 8.04 -12.82
N GLN A 114 -5.22 7.40 -11.76
CA GLN A 114 -5.53 5.99 -11.50
C GLN A 114 -6.90 5.82 -10.84
N GLY A 115 -7.61 6.90 -10.59
CA GLY A 115 -8.95 6.85 -10.01
C GLY A 115 -8.99 7.07 -8.51
N TYR A 116 -7.88 7.47 -7.90
CA TYR A 116 -7.83 7.75 -6.48
C TYR A 116 -8.32 9.16 -6.19
N ALA A 117 -9.18 9.30 -5.19
CA ALA A 117 -9.75 10.58 -4.79
C ALA A 117 -9.08 11.09 -3.54
N LEU A 118 -8.68 12.35 -3.56
CA LEU A 118 -8.03 13.00 -2.43
C LEU A 118 -9.02 13.11 -1.27
N GLN A 119 -8.60 12.65 -0.09
CA GLN A 119 -9.41 12.70 1.12
C GLN A 119 -8.95 13.78 2.07
N MET A 120 -7.64 13.92 2.25
CA MET A 120 -7.10 14.95 3.12
C MET A 120 -5.67 15.25 2.74
N SER A 121 -5.23 16.45 3.12
CA SER A 121 -3.85 16.89 2.96
C SER A 121 -3.36 17.41 4.31
N LEU A 122 -2.21 16.93 4.74
CA LEU A 122 -1.58 17.34 5.98
C LEU A 122 -0.47 18.34 5.67
N PRO A 123 -0.54 19.57 6.24
CA PRO A 123 0.47 20.57 5.97
C PRO A 123 1.77 20.28 6.72
N ASP A 124 2.85 20.81 6.19
CA ASP A 124 4.17 20.73 6.83
C ASP A 124 4.59 19.31 7.15
N PHE A 125 4.38 18.42 6.21
CA PHE A 125 4.69 17.01 6.33
C PHE A 125 5.43 16.56 5.07
N PRO A 126 6.70 16.12 5.15
CA PRO A 126 7.53 16.03 6.35
C PRO A 126 8.14 17.34 6.81
N HIS A 127 8.23 18.35 5.96
CA HIS A 127 8.88 19.60 6.27
C HIS A 127 7.99 20.78 5.92
N GLU A 128 8.34 21.96 6.46
CA GLU A 128 7.60 23.17 6.20
C GLU A 128 7.40 23.40 4.71
N GLY A 129 6.18 23.75 4.32
CA GLY A 129 5.81 23.98 2.93
C GLY A 129 5.48 22.74 2.13
N MET A 130 5.72 21.55 2.67
CA MET A 130 5.36 20.30 2.04
C MET A 130 4.03 19.78 2.57
N GLN A 131 3.42 18.86 1.84
CA GLN A 131 2.16 18.24 2.26
C GLN A 131 2.23 16.75 2.08
N ARG A 132 1.48 16.04 2.89
CA ARG A 132 1.21 14.62 2.68
C ARG A 132 -0.27 14.46 2.37
N HIS A 133 -0.55 13.82 1.24
CA HIS A 133 -1.91 13.61 0.73
C HIS A 133 -2.33 12.18 0.93
N TYR A 134 -3.57 11.98 1.36
CA TYR A 134 -4.17 10.64 1.48
C TYR A 134 -5.31 10.52 0.48
N LEU A 135 -5.27 9.44 -0.30
CA LEU A 135 -6.25 9.20 -1.36
C LEU A 135 -6.82 7.80 -1.22
N ILE A 136 -8.07 7.66 -1.64
CA ILE A 136 -8.74 6.36 -1.63
C ILE A 136 -9.38 6.07 -2.98
N LYS A 137 -9.61 4.78 -3.23
CA LYS A 137 -10.29 4.32 -4.42
C LYS A 137 -11.20 3.17 -4.04
N THR A 138 -12.44 3.17 -4.58
CA THR A 138 -13.32 2.02 -4.49
C THR A 138 -12.93 1.05 -5.60
N LEU A 139 -12.64 -0.19 -5.21
CA LEU A 139 -12.29 -1.23 -6.15
C LEU A 139 -13.57 -1.93 -6.58
N ASP A 140 -13.76 -2.06 -7.89
CA ASP A 140 -15.02 -2.55 -8.43
C ASP A 140 -14.95 -4.05 -8.69
N HIS A 141 -15.80 -4.78 -7.97
CA HIS A 141 -15.93 -6.21 -8.16
C HIS A 141 -16.89 -6.57 -9.29
N ALA A 142 -17.86 -5.70 -9.56
CA ALA A 142 -18.94 -6.03 -10.50
C ALA A 142 -18.41 -6.11 -11.92
N ASP A 143 -17.38 -5.35 -12.24
CA ASP A 143 -16.80 -5.31 -13.56
C ASP A 143 -15.57 -6.18 -13.70
N GLY A 144 -15.35 -7.04 -12.72
CA GLY A 144 -14.24 -7.96 -12.74
C GLY A 144 -14.19 -8.83 -13.97
N GLN A 145 -15.34 -9.04 -14.61
CA GLN A 145 -15.39 -9.82 -15.85
C GLN A 145 -14.56 -9.20 -16.96
N ASN A 146 -14.29 -7.92 -16.90
CA ASN A 146 -13.48 -7.25 -17.91
C ASN A 146 -12.00 -7.31 -17.59
N ALA A 147 -11.68 -7.77 -16.44
CA ALA A 147 -10.32 -7.90 -16.04
C ALA A 147 -9.74 -9.15 -16.66
N SER A 148 -9.40 -9.05 -17.91
CA SER A 148 -8.59 -10.08 -18.54
C SER A 148 -7.17 -9.96 -18.05
N VAL A 149 -6.98 -9.79 -16.78
CA VAL A 149 -5.64 -9.68 -16.27
C VAL A 149 -5.19 -11.05 -15.91
N THR A 150 -4.29 -11.51 -16.66
CA THR A 150 -3.43 -12.59 -16.23
C THR A 150 -2.63 -12.06 -15.07
N ALA A 151 -3.06 -12.42 -13.88
CA ALA A 151 -2.18 -12.30 -12.75
C ALA A 151 -0.97 -13.12 -13.09
N SER A 152 0.10 -12.49 -13.43
CA SER A 152 1.35 -13.20 -13.47
C SER A 152 1.72 -13.53 -12.06
N PRO A 153 2.02 -14.77 -11.80
CA PRO A 153 2.51 -15.16 -10.51
C PRO A 153 3.81 -14.45 -10.19
#